data_c260a7975e453dcf9c84ebca57bcf23c
#
_entry.id   c260a7975e453dcf9c84ebca57bcf23c
#
_cell.length_a   1.000
_cell.length_b   1.000
_cell.length_c   1.000
_cell.angle_alpha   90.00
_cell.angle_beta   90.00
_cell.angle_gamma   90.00
#
_symmetry.space_group_name_H-M   'P 1'
#
loop_
_entity.id
_entity.type
_entity.pdbx_description
1 polymer ?
#
loop_
_entity_poly.entity_id
_entity_poly.type
_entity_poly.pdbx_seq_one_letter_code
_entity_poly.pdbx_strand_id
1 'polypeptide(L)'
;MKIISHRGNIRGPKPEKENHPSYIQDAFKKGYEVEIDVWYINDNWYLGHDEPQYVIPYDFLFKTGLWLHAKNGDAFYELKTNTYGNVFWHTNEDWVLTNKNYIWTFPGKKLYPNSICVLPEHGYNGDIDQCYAICTDYPQKFAKQYN
;
A
#
# COMPACT_ATOMS: atom_id res chain seq x y z
N MET A 1 16.04 -4.56 1.59
CA MET A 1 14.67 -4.27 2.14
C MET A 1 13.75 -3.86 1.01
N LYS A 2 12.49 -4.31 1.01
CA LYS A 2 11.53 -3.87 -0.01
C LYS A 2 10.98 -2.48 0.31
N ILE A 3 10.71 -1.69 -0.73
CA ILE A 3 10.14 -0.36 -0.61
C ILE A 3 8.79 -0.34 -1.32
N ILE A 4 7.76 0.09 -0.60
CA ILE A 4 6.38 0.23 -1.07
C ILE A 4 6.08 1.73 -1.16
N SER A 5 5.69 2.17 -2.34
CA SER A 5 5.19 3.53 -2.56
C SER A 5 3.77 3.64 -2.00
N HIS A 6 3.55 4.53 -1.05
CA HIS A 6 2.23 4.83 -0.51
C HIS A 6 1.42 5.62 -1.55
N ARG A 7 0.34 5.03 -2.07
CA ARG A 7 -0.58 5.62 -3.07
C ARG A 7 0.09 6.12 -4.36
N GLY A 8 1.27 5.58 -4.71
CA GLY A 8 2.02 6.02 -5.88
C GLY A 8 3.01 7.16 -5.63
N ASN A 9 3.12 7.69 -4.41
CA ASN A 9 4.07 8.75 -4.06
C ASN A 9 5.52 8.30 -4.23
N ILE A 10 6.39 9.19 -4.74
CA ILE A 10 7.80 8.90 -5.03
C ILE A 10 8.75 9.82 -4.25
N ARG A 11 8.43 11.10 -4.18
CA ARG A 11 9.27 12.14 -3.56
C ARG A 11 8.54 12.95 -2.50
N GLY A 12 7.47 12.41 -1.95
CA GLY A 12 6.61 13.03 -0.98
C GLY A 12 5.14 12.99 -1.39
N PRO A 13 4.23 13.31 -0.46
CA PRO A 13 2.80 13.25 -0.71
C PRO A 13 2.38 14.25 -1.79
N LYS A 14 1.52 13.78 -2.71
CA LYS A 14 0.86 14.59 -3.74
C LYS A 14 -0.62 14.20 -3.78
N PRO A 15 -1.43 14.75 -2.86
CA PRO A 15 -2.83 14.35 -2.70
C PRO A 15 -3.65 14.38 -4.01
N GLU A 16 -3.34 15.32 -4.90
CA GLU A 16 -4.02 15.47 -6.19
C GLU A 16 -3.68 14.37 -7.21
N LYS A 17 -2.66 13.55 -6.93
CA LYS A 17 -2.20 12.44 -7.80
C LYS A 17 -2.32 11.08 -7.15
N GLU A 18 -2.45 11.02 -5.84
CA GLU A 18 -2.52 9.77 -5.10
C GLU A 18 -3.63 8.87 -5.64
N ASN A 19 -3.34 7.58 -5.74
CA ASN A 19 -4.25 6.56 -6.31
C ASN A 19 -4.59 6.74 -7.80
N HIS A 20 -4.05 7.72 -8.50
CA HIS A 20 -4.27 7.81 -9.95
C HIS A 20 -3.54 6.67 -10.67
N PRO A 21 -4.17 5.93 -11.61
CA PRO A 21 -3.57 4.77 -12.26
C PRO A 21 -2.21 5.03 -12.90
N SER A 22 -2.02 6.18 -13.57
CA SER A 22 -0.72 6.52 -14.17
C SER A 22 0.36 6.78 -13.12
N TYR A 23 -0.01 7.37 -11.99
CA TYR A 23 0.93 7.65 -10.89
C TYR A 23 1.43 6.36 -10.23
N ILE A 24 0.54 5.40 -10.07
CA ILE A 24 0.86 4.05 -9.61
C ILE A 24 1.81 3.36 -10.59
N GLN A 25 1.53 3.43 -11.90
CA GLN A 25 2.39 2.86 -12.92
C GLN A 25 3.79 3.48 -12.93
N ASP A 26 3.91 4.78 -12.69
CA ASP A 26 5.20 5.46 -12.62
C ASP A 26 6.03 5.00 -11.42
N ALA A 27 5.41 4.72 -10.27
CA ALA A 27 6.08 4.12 -9.13
C ALA A 27 6.60 2.70 -9.44
N PHE A 28 5.80 1.88 -10.12
CA PHE A 28 6.25 0.56 -10.59
C PHE A 28 7.42 0.63 -11.57
N LYS A 29 7.40 1.56 -12.53
CA LYS A 29 8.52 1.77 -13.49
C LYS A 29 9.83 2.10 -12.78
N LYS A 30 9.77 2.66 -11.58
CA LYS A 30 10.93 2.94 -10.74
C LYS A 30 11.37 1.76 -9.85
N GLY A 31 10.67 0.64 -9.95
CA GLY A 31 11.00 -0.59 -9.22
C GLY A 31 10.40 -0.68 -7.82
N TYR A 32 9.47 0.19 -7.45
CA TYR A 32 8.77 0.11 -6.16
C TYR A 32 7.57 -0.82 -6.24
N GLU A 33 7.24 -1.51 -5.16
CA GLU A 33 5.90 -2.02 -4.93
C GLU A 33 4.97 -0.84 -4.58
N VAL A 34 3.64 -0.99 -4.68
CA VAL A 34 2.72 0.14 -4.50
C VAL A 34 1.52 -0.27 -3.65
N GLU A 35 1.25 0.51 -2.62
CA GLU A 35 0.00 0.44 -1.86
C GLU A 35 -1.05 1.32 -2.54
N ILE A 36 -2.27 0.82 -2.66
CA ILE A 36 -3.41 1.50 -3.27
C ILE A 36 -4.70 1.27 -2.49
N ASP A 37 -5.58 2.26 -2.49
CA ASP A 37 -6.90 2.22 -1.86
C ASP A 37 -7.96 1.78 -2.85
N VAL A 38 -8.67 0.68 -2.58
CA VAL A 38 -9.55 0.00 -3.53
C VAL A 38 -11.00 -0.04 -3.05
N TRP A 39 -11.92 0.36 -3.92
CA TRP A 39 -13.37 0.29 -3.73
C TRP A 39 -14.01 -0.64 -4.76
N TYR A 40 -15.07 -1.32 -4.35
CA TYR A 40 -15.96 -2.08 -5.25
C TYR A 40 -17.40 -1.63 -5.02
N ILE A 41 -18.01 -1.02 -6.02
CA ILE A 41 -19.35 -0.42 -5.92
C ILE A 41 -20.11 -0.68 -7.23
N ASN A 42 -21.31 -1.29 -7.14
CA ASN A 42 -22.16 -1.55 -8.28
C ASN A 42 -21.42 -2.25 -9.44
N ASP A 43 -20.72 -3.32 -9.11
CA ASP A 43 -19.95 -4.14 -10.06
C ASP A 43 -18.77 -3.40 -10.75
N ASN A 44 -18.37 -2.24 -10.22
CA ASN A 44 -17.24 -1.48 -10.71
C ASN A 44 -16.14 -1.32 -9.66
N TRP A 45 -14.90 -1.30 -10.12
CA TRP A 45 -13.71 -1.08 -9.30
C TRP A 45 -13.22 0.36 -9.39
N TYR A 46 -12.85 0.92 -8.25
CA TYR A 46 -12.34 2.29 -8.15
C TYR A 46 -11.12 2.36 -7.24
N LEU A 47 -10.26 3.36 -7.48
CA LEU A 47 -9.20 3.76 -6.58
C LEU A 47 -9.50 5.13 -5.96
N GLY A 48 -9.05 5.34 -4.72
CA GLY A 48 -9.19 6.60 -4.00
C GLY A 48 -9.16 6.41 -2.49
N HIS A 49 -8.56 7.34 -1.75
CA HIS A 49 -8.44 7.20 -0.30
C HIS A 49 -9.74 7.53 0.44
N ASP A 50 -10.27 8.72 0.26
CA ASP A 50 -11.45 9.20 1.00
C ASP A 50 -12.77 8.81 0.31
N GLU A 51 -12.71 8.65 -1.01
CA GLU A 51 -13.86 8.34 -1.85
C GLU A 51 -13.40 7.59 -3.11
N PRO A 52 -14.29 6.86 -3.80
CA PRO A 52 -13.99 6.28 -5.11
C PRO A 52 -13.80 7.41 -6.14
N GLN A 53 -12.56 7.56 -6.65
CA GLN A 53 -12.19 8.63 -7.56
C GLN A 53 -11.93 8.16 -8.99
N TYR A 54 -11.17 7.07 -9.15
CA TYR A 54 -10.68 6.62 -10.45
C TYR A 54 -11.22 5.24 -10.75
N VAL A 55 -12.05 5.13 -11.79
CA VAL A 55 -12.51 3.82 -12.27
C VAL A 55 -11.34 3.06 -12.89
N ILE A 56 -11.23 1.78 -12.56
CA ILE A 56 -10.22 0.87 -13.11
C ILE A 56 -10.87 -0.42 -13.62
N PRO A 57 -10.29 -1.08 -14.64
CA PRO A 57 -10.67 -2.44 -14.96
C PRO A 57 -10.18 -3.41 -13.87
N TYR A 58 -10.87 -4.54 -13.70
CA TYR A 58 -10.52 -5.50 -12.66
C TYR A 58 -9.10 -6.07 -12.83
N ASP A 59 -8.64 -6.25 -14.06
CA ASP A 59 -7.30 -6.77 -14.35
C ASP A 59 -6.16 -5.81 -13.92
N PHE A 60 -6.46 -4.53 -13.66
CA PHE A 60 -5.50 -3.61 -13.04
C PHE A 60 -5.00 -4.14 -11.69
N LEU A 61 -5.84 -4.88 -10.97
CA LEU A 61 -5.54 -5.45 -9.65
C LEU A 61 -4.75 -6.78 -9.73
N PHE A 62 -4.50 -7.30 -10.95
CA PHE A 62 -3.77 -8.54 -11.18
C PHE A 62 -2.28 -8.27 -11.37
N LYS A 63 -1.67 -7.68 -10.36
CA LYS A 63 -0.25 -7.34 -10.42
C LYS A 63 0.46 -7.67 -9.11
N THR A 64 1.53 -8.46 -9.22
CA THR A 64 2.44 -8.71 -8.10
C THR A 64 3.11 -7.39 -7.68
N GLY A 65 3.22 -7.19 -6.38
CA GLY A 65 3.76 -5.94 -5.82
C GLY A 65 2.69 -4.88 -5.50
N LEU A 66 1.40 -5.16 -5.75
CA LEU A 66 0.31 -4.36 -5.22
C LEU A 66 0.00 -4.73 -3.77
N TRP A 67 -0.24 -3.71 -2.96
CA TRP A 67 -0.74 -3.80 -1.59
C TRP A 67 -2.12 -3.15 -1.59
N LEU A 68 -3.15 -3.98 -1.51
CA LEU A 68 -4.54 -3.63 -1.79
C LEU A 68 -5.27 -3.35 -0.48
N HIS A 69 -5.35 -2.07 -0.11
CA HIS A 69 -6.13 -1.61 1.02
C HIS A 69 -7.60 -1.53 0.61
N ALA A 70 -8.40 -2.50 1.03
CA ALA A 70 -9.84 -2.49 0.77
C ALA A 70 -10.51 -1.36 1.58
N LYS A 71 -11.31 -0.53 0.92
CA LYS A 71 -11.95 0.65 1.50
C LYS A 71 -13.42 0.45 1.84
N ASN A 72 -14.05 -0.60 1.30
CA ASN A 72 -15.40 -1.01 1.69
C ASN A 72 -15.49 -2.54 1.79
N GLY A 73 -16.54 -3.02 2.46
CA GLY A 73 -16.73 -4.43 2.71
C GLY A 73 -16.85 -5.26 1.44
N ASP A 74 -17.48 -4.72 0.41
CA ASP A 74 -17.61 -5.39 -0.89
C ASP A 74 -16.26 -5.57 -1.58
N ALA A 75 -15.40 -4.55 -1.56
CA ALA A 75 -14.03 -4.69 -2.07
C ALA A 75 -13.23 -5.73 -1.27
N PHE A 76 -13.33 -5.71 0.05
CA PHE A 76 -12.65 -6.70 0.89
C PHE A 76 -13.09 -8.12 0.59
N TYR A 77 -14.40 -8.34 0.45
CA TYR A 77 -14.95 -9.65 0.11
C TYR A 77 -14.47 -10.14 -1.27
N GLU A 78 -14.54 -9.29 -2.29
CA GLU A 78 -14.13 -9.65 -3.65
C GLU A 78 -12.61 -9.87 -3.77
N LEU A 79 -11.80 -9.09 -3.03
CA LEU A 79 -10.34 -9.16 -3.08
C LEU A 79 -9.73 -10.29 -2.25
N LYS A 80 -10.46 -10.87 -1.28
CA LYS A 80 -9.89 -11.84 -0.33
C LYS A 80 -9.18 -13.02 -0.99
N THR A 81 -9.58 -13.39 -2.21
CA THR A 81 -9.01 -14.47 -3.00
C THR A 81 -8.02 -14.00 -4.06
N ASN A 82 -7.69 -12.70 -4.10
CA ASN A 82 -6.69 -12.19 -5.03
C ASN A 82 -5.32 -12.79 -4.71
N THR A 83 -4.73 -13.50 -5.67
CA THR A 83 -3.45 -14.20 -5.51
C THR A 83 -2.24 -13.36 -5.94
N TYR A 84 -2.46 -12.23 -6.60
CA TYR A 84 -1.41 -11.35 -7.12
C TYR A 84 -0.88 -10.39 -6.05
N GLY A 85 -1.76 -9.58 -5.47
CA GLY A 85 -1.42 -8.57 -4.47
C GLY A 85 -1.54 -9.07 -3.03
N ASN A 86 -1.15 -8.21 -2.10
CA ASN A 86 -1.42 -8.36 -0.68
C ASN A 86 -2.69 -7.61 -0.33
N VAL A 87 -3.71 -8.28 0.17
CA VAL A 87 -5.00 -7.69 0.51
C VAL A 87 -5.11 -7.50 2.01
N PHE A 88 -5.58 -6.35 2.45
CA PHE A 88 -5.84 -6.07 3.85
C PHE A 88 -6.97 -5.06 4.05
N TRP A 89 -7.55 -5.09 5.23
CA TRP A 89 -8.48 -4.09 5.76
C TRP A 89 -7.80 -3.36 6.92
N HIS A 90 -7.83 -2.04 6.92
CA HIS A 90 -7.27 -1.25 7.99
C HIS A 90 -8.08 0.03 8.22
N THR A 91 -8.39 0.32 9.46
CA THR A 91 -8.94 1.60 9.90
C THR A 91 -7.98 2.30 10.86
N ASN A 92 -7.85 1.81 12.08
CA ASN A 92 -6.97 2.38 13.11
C ASN A 92 -6.35 1.32 14.03
N GLU A 93 -6.37 0.07 13.63
CA GLU A 93 -5.76 -1.03 14.37
C GLU A 93 -4.23 -0.90 14.36
N ASP A 94 -3.58 -1.26 15.46
CA ASP A 94 -2.12 -1.20 15.58
C ASP A 94 -1.42 -2.18 14.62
N TRP A 95 -2.02 -3.37 14.42
CA TRP A 95 -1.53 -4.42 13.53
C TRP A 95 -2.67 -5.11 12.80
N VAL A 96 -2.49 -5.36 11.50
CA VAL A 96 -3.44 -6.09 10.66
C VAL A 96 -2.68 -7.12 9.84
N LEU A 97 -3.23 -8.34 9.73
CA LEU A 97 -2.69 -9.34 8.82
C LEU A 97 -3.21 -9.13 7.39
N THR A 98 -2.30 -9.24 6.42
CA THR A 98 -2.69 -9.37 5.01
C THR A 98 -3.03 -10.82 4.70
N ASN A 99 -3.70 -11.06 3.56
CA ASN A 99 -4.00 -12.41 3.07
C ASN A 99 -2.74 -13.28 2.81
N LYS A 100 -1.56 -12.68 2.76
CA LYS A 100 -0.28 -13.38 2.59
C LYS A 100 0.58 -13.38 3.87
N ASN A 101 -0.03 -13.18 5.04
CA ASN A 101 0.60 -13.24 6.36
C ASN A 101 1.68 -12.19 6.63
N TYR A 102 1.63 -11.04 5.97
CA TYR A 102 2.40 -9.86 6.37
C TYR A 102 1.63 -9.06 7.41
N ILE A 103 2.34 -8.33 8.25
CA ILE A 103 1.76 -7.50 9.31
C ILE A 103 1.82 -6.04 8.87
N TRP A 104 0.67 -5.49 8.45
CA TRP A 104 0.55 -4.06 8.21
C TRP A 104 0.55 -3.33 9.54
N THR A 105 1.59 -2.54 9.82
CA THR A 105 1.82 -1.95 11.14
C THR A 105 1.53 -0.47 11.13
N PHE A 106 0.60 -0.02 12.00
CA PHE A 106 0.25 1.39 12.15
C PHE A 106 1.50 2.22 12.47
N PRO A 107 1.61 3.48 11.96
CA PRO A 107 2.77 4.33 12.20
C PRO A 107 3.13 4.46 13.69
N GLY A 108 4.40 4.27 14.01
CA GLY A 108 4.94 4.35 15.38
C GLY A 108 4.79 3.10 16.24
N LYS A 109 4.13 2.03 15.74
CA LYS A 109 3.93 0.79 16.50
C LYS A 109 5.08 -0.19 16.32
N LYS A 110 5.20 -1.12 17.27
CA LYS A 110 6.28 -2.13 17.29
C LYS A 110 6.28 -2.97 16.01
N LEU A 111 7.47 -3.12 15.43
CA LEU A 111 7.70 -3.95 14.25
C LEU A 111 8.12 -5.37 14.63
N TYR A 112 7.81 -6.31 13.75
CA TYR A 112 8.19 -7.72 13.79
C TYR A 112 8.80 -8.11 12.43
N PRO A 113 9.47 -9.27 12.29
CA PRO A 113 10.14 -9.63 11.03
C PRO A 113 9.27 -9.61 9.77
N ASN A 114 7.97 -9.90 9.88
CA ASN A 114 7.04 -9.84 8.75
C ASN A 114 6.24 -8.52 8.69
N SER A 115 6.66 -7.51 9.45
CA SER A 115 5.98 -6.21 9.46
C SER A 115 6.27 -5.39 8.21
N ILE A 116 5.27 -4.62 7.82
CA ILE A 116 5.43 -3.46 6.95
C ILE A 116 5.49 -2.24 7.86
N CYS A 117 6.61 -1.52 7.84
CA CYS A 117 6.74 -0.24 8.55
C CYS A 117 6.04 0.84 7.74
N VAL A 118 4.87 1.27 8.21
CA VAL A 118 4.06 2.27 7.50
C VAL A 118 4.44 3.67 7.96
N LEU A 119 4.73 4.55 6.98
CA LEU A 119 5.04 5.97 7.16
C LEU A 119 6.09 6.24 8.26
N PRO A 120 7.28 5.61 8.19
CA PRO A 120 8.33 5.83 9.20
C PRO A 120 8.77 7.30 9.29
N GLU A 121 8.58 8.08 8.23
CA GLU A 121 8.84 9.52 8.20
C GLU A 121 7.98 10.32 9.17
N HIS A 122 6.92 9.75 9.72
CA HIS A 122 6.09 10.37 10.76
C HIS A 122 6.67 10.22 12.18
N GLY A 123 7.97 9.92 12.29
CA GLY A 123 8.68 9.93 13.58
C GLY A 123 8.86 8.55 14.20
N TYR A 124 8.95 7.49 13.40
CA TYR A 124 9.33 6.18 13.93
C TYR A 124 10.79 6.19 14.41
N ASN A 125 11.01 5.85 15.68
CA ASN A 125 12.33 5.87 16.33
C ASN A 125 12.90 4.47 16.61
N GLY A 126 12.23 3.41 16.18
CA GLY A 126 12.66 2.03 16.37
C GLY A 126 13.58 1.55 15.25
N ASP A 127 14.04 0.31 15.40
CA ASP A 127 14.85 -0.38 14.39
C ASP A 127 13.97 -0.81 13.21
N ILE A 128 14.16 -0.19 12.06
CA ILE A 128 13.45 -0.49 10.82
C ILE A 128 14.06 -1.70 10.11
N ASP A 129 15.34 -2.02 10.35
CA ASP A 129 16.07 -3.04 9.61
C ASP A 129 15.51 -4.45 9.82
N GLN A 130 14.77 -4.67 10.90
CA GLN A 130 14.14 -5.95 11.18
C GLN A 130 12.81 -6.18 10.44
N CYS A 131 12.20 -5.16 9.83
CA CYS A 131 10.94 -5.34 9.13
C CYS A 131 11.13 -5.88 7.70
N TYR A 132 10.04 -6.41 7.12
CA TYR A 132 10.05 -6.95 5.77
C TYR A 132 10.13 -5.84 4.70
N ALA A 133 9.35 -4.78 4.88
CA ALA A 133 9.26 -3.68 3.93
C ALA A 133 8.90 -2.35 4.62
N ILE A 134 9.14 -1.27 3.90
CA ILE A 134 8.74 0.08 4.28
C ILE A 134 7.69 0.57 3.31
N CYS A 135 6.53 1.03 3.81
CA CYS A 135 5.54 1.77 3.02
C CYS A 135 5.64 3.26 3.33
N THR A 136 5.94 4.09 2.33
CA THR A 136 6.33 5.49 2.54
C THR A 136 5.91 6.40 1.40
N ASP A 137 5.72 7.68 1.70
CA ASP A 137 5.53 8.74 0.71
C ASP A 137 6.86 9.17 0.03
N TYR A 138 8.00 8.70 0.56
CA TYR A 138 9.35 9.06 0.08
C TYR A 138 10.18 7.83 -0.36
N PRO A 139 9.66 6.92 -1.19
CA PRO A 139 10.37 5.69 -1.55
C PRO A 139 11.75 5.97 -2.16
N GLN A 140 11.91 7.05 -2.91
CA GLN A 140 13.20 7.41 -3.49
C GLN A 140 14.26 7.74 -2.43
N LYS A 141 13.86 8.35 -1.31
CA LYS A 141 14.77 8.64 -0.18
C LYS A 141 15.20 7.35 0.50
N PHE A 142 14.24 6.50 0.85
CA PHE A 142 14.51 5.24 1.54
C PHE A 142 15.27 4.23 0.65
N ALA A 143 15.00 4.18 -0.65
CA ALA A 143 15.75 3.33 -1.57
C ALA A 143 17.24 3.68 -1.61
N LYS A 144 17.61 4.95 -1.51
CA LYS A 144 19.02 5.39 -1.43
C LYS A 144 19.68 4.98 -0.12
N GLN A 145 18.93 4.86 0.95
CA GLN A 145 19.45 4.50 2.28
C GLN A 145 19.64 2.99 2.42
N TYR A 146 18.78 2.16 1.79
CA TYR A 146 18.72 0.71 2.01
C TYR A 146 19.13 -0.14 0.80
N ASN A 147 19.42 0.48 -0.32
CA ASN A 147 19.96 -0.15 -1.53
C ASN A 147 21.29 0.50 -1.94
#